data_86988a90cb2cc29d65bd223099c412bc
#
_entry.id   86988a90cb2cc29d65bd223099c412bc
#
_cell.length_a   1.000
_cell.length_b   1.000
_cell.length_c   1.000
_cell.angle_alpha   90.00
_cell.angle_beta   90.00
_cell.angle_gamma   90.00
#
_symmetry.space_group_name_H-M   'P 1'
#
loop_
_entity.id
_entity.type
_entity.pdbx_description
1 polymer ?
#
loop_
_entity_poly.entity_id
_entity_poly.type
_entity_poly.pdbx_seq_one_letter_code
_entity_poly.pdbx_strand_id
1 'polypeptide(L)'
;MAAGLGVLTPSAAAAGRRVLPGDSIQEAVNFARPGDIITVMPGTYYENVLITKRVTLRGYGARTVIKPPVTATTPVTPVNPGTPVAPPEPGATGAPVPSGAAAAPVAPAAPGAAANGRALTCSQADTGICVMGTAEQPVVGVDIRSLTVSGFKRNGIWASHTDRLSVQRVIAEKNGTWGIAQERSTRGLFRDNTARDNAESGLFIANTVDREGGATDTLGAVVRRNTLTGNRIGVTVRRVRNLAVYGNTATGNCGGIFVVGDEGDPGAGDMTIRNNRIHENNKFCKGNSRLPDIQGVGIVLTGAEETVVRANSIRGNVGASPLSGGILLFKSFVGATNTDNVIQDNEVRDNKPADLANQGTGSGNRFLNNRCESSVPAGMC
;
A
#
# COMPACT_ATOMS: atom_id res chain seq x y z
N MET A 1 -49.60 -12.25 -31.08
CA MET A 1 -48.75 -11.85 -29.95
C MET A 1 -48.29 -13.11 -29.27
N ALA A 2 -47.02 -13.50 -29.47
CA ALA A 2 -46.45 -14.68 -28.81
C ALA A 2 -45.53 -14.15 -27.69
N ALA A 3 -45.91 -14.43 -26.44
CA ALA A 3 -45.10 -14.09 -25.26
C ALA A 3 -43.98 -15.11 -25.14
N GLY A 4 -42.72 -14.68 -25.35
CA GLY A 4 -41.54 -15.48 -25.12
C GLY A 4 -41.32 -15.65 -23.61
N LEU A 5 -41.50 -16.86 -23.10
CA LEU A 5 -41.06 -17.25 -21.76
C LEU A 5 -39.54 -17.34 -21.74
N GLY A 6 -38.87 -16.32 -21.13
CA GLY A 6 -37.47 -16.37 -20.84
C GLY A 6 -37.18 -17.45 -19.81
N VAL A 7 -36.50 -18.50 -20.22
CA VAL A 7 -35.99 -19.54 -19.32
C VAL A 7 -34.91 -18.94 -18.45
N LEU A 8 -35.20 -18.67 -17.17
CA LEU A 8 -34.20 -18.35 -16.15
C LEU A 8 -33.36 -19.61 -15.91
N THR A 9 -32.16 -19.65 -16.47
CA THR A 9 -31.18 -20.68 -16.10
C THR A 9 -30.83 -20.54 -14.63
N PRO A 10 -30.97 -21.61 -13.82
CA PRO A 10 -30.60 -21.54 -12.41
C PRO A 10 -29.09 -21.22 -12.30
N SER A 11 -28.77 -20.18 -11.54
CA SER A 11 -27.37 -19.87 -11.17
C SER A 11 -26.81 -21.12 -10.48
N ALA A 12 -25.74 -21.70 -11.04
CA ALA A 12 -25.07 -22.83 -10.41
C ALA A 12 -24.62 -22.41 -9.00
N ALA A 13 -25.05 -23.19 -7.99
CA ALA A 13 -24.66 -22.92 -6.61
C ALA A 13 -23.13 -22.94 -6.48
N ALA A 14 -22.57 -21.96 -5.75
CA ALA A 14 -21.13 -21.88 -5.51
C ALA A 14 -20.62 -23.17 -4.84
N ALA A 15 -19.71 -23.88 -5.50
CA ALA A 15 -19.12 -25.09 -4.96
C ALA A 15 -18.07 -24.75 -3.90
N GLY A 16 -18.08 -25.45 -2.78
CA GLY A 16 -17.06 -25.31 -1.74
C GLY A 16 -15.89 -26.26 -1.97
N ARG A 17 -14.68 -25.73 -2.14
CA ARG A 17 -13.44 -26.52 -2.20
C ARG A 17 -12.69 -26.39 -0.90
N ARG A 18 -12.15 -27.48 -0.36
CA ARG A 18 -11.27 -27.48 0.81
C ARG A 18 -9.85 -27.74 0.36
N VAL A 19 -8.90 -26.99 0.92
CA VAL A 19 -7.45 -27.14 0.72
C VAL A 19 -6.88 -27.55 2.08
N LEU A 20 -6.33 -28.74 2.16
CA LEU A 20 -5.70 -29.30 3.35
C LEU A 20 -4.20 -28.93 3.41
N PRO A 21 -3.54 -28.97 4.57
CA PRO A 21 -2.09 -28.86 4.63
C PRO A 21 -1.42 -29.90 3.73
N GLY A 22 -0.54 -29.43 2.84
CA GLY A 22 0.10 -30.25 1.79
C GLY A 22 -0.55 -30.12 0.42
N ASP A 23 -1.80 -29.66 0.34
CA ASP A 23 -2.43 -29.32 -0.94
C ASP A 23 -2.00 -27.93 -1.42
N SER A 24 -2.15 -27.66 -2.73
CA SER A 24 -1.90 -26.35 -3.31
C SER A 24 -3.17 -25.49 -3.36
N ILE A 25 -3.08 -24.27 -2.81
CA ILE A 25 -4.11 -23.24 -2.94
C ILE A 25 -4.24 -22.81 -4.41
N GLN A 26 -3.07 -22.70 -5.13
CA GLN A 26 -3.07 -22.33 -6.54
C GLN A 26 -3.82 -23.33 -7.40
N GLU A 27 -3.63 -24.62 -7.17
CA GLU A 27 -4.41 -25.65 -7.88
C GLU A 27 -5.92 -25.53 -7.60
N ALA A 28 -6.29 -25.33 -6.34
CA ALA A 28 -7.68 -25.11 -5.99
C ALA A 28 -8.28 -23.88 -6.70
N VAL A 29 -7.49 -22.78 -6.81
CA VAL A 29 -7.89 -21.59 -7.57
C VAL A 29 -8.02 -21.90 -9.06
N ASN A 30 -7.09 -22.67 -9.64
CA ASN A 30 -7.10 -23.03 -11.06
C ASN A 30 -8.37 -23.82 -11.44
N PHE A 31 -8.76 -24.78 -10.62
CA PHE A 31 -9.93 -25.63 -10.82
C PHE A 31 -11.27 -25.00 -10.38
N ALA A 32 -11.24 -23.87 -9.65
CA ALA A 32 -12.45 -23.19 -9.22
C ALA A 32 -13.18 -22.54 -10.40
N ARG A 33 -14.50 -22.54 -10.35
CA ARG A 33 -15.37 -21.75 -11.24
C ARG A 33 -15.57 -20.35 -10.68
N PRO A 34 -15.88 -19.37 -11.51
CA PRO A 34 -16.22 -18.04 -11.03
C PRO A 34 -17.37 -18.09 -10.00
N GLY A 35 -17.08 -17.59 -8.78
CA GLY A 35 -18.01 -17.60 -7.66
C GLY A 35 -17.77 -18.68 -6.62
N ASP A 36 -16.93 -19.67 -6.88
CA ASP A 36 -16.62 -20.74 -5.94
C ASP A 36 -15.93 -20.21 -4.66
N ILE A 37 -16.12 -20.96 -3.58
CA ILE A 37 -15.50 -20.70 -2.28
C ILE A 37 -14.39 -21.73 -2.05
N ILE A 38 -13.16 -21.21 -1.89
CA ILE A 38 -11.98 -22.00 -1.54
C ILE A 38 -11.71 -21.81 -0.05
N THR A 39 -11.87 -22.87 0.72
CA THR A 39 -11.62 -22.87 2.15
C THR A 39 -10.27 -23.49 2.45
N VAL A 40 -9.30 -22.66 2.81
CA VAL A 40 -7.95 -23.08 3.17
C VAL A 40 -7.92 -23.44 4.65
N MET A 41 -7.69 -24.70 4.95
CA MET A 41 -7.71 -25.21 6.30
C MET A 41 -6.53 -24.68 7.14
N PRO A 42 -6.56 -24.79 8.46
CA PRO A 42 -5.42 -24.43 9.31
C PRO A 42 -4.14 -25.16 8.90
N GLY A 43 -3.07 -24.40 8.71
CA GLY A 43 -1.76 -24.91 8.27
C GLY A 43 -0.89 -23.81 7.67
N THR A 44 0.33 -24.17 7.29
CA THR A 44 1.26 -23.28 6.57
C THR A 44 1.40 -23.75 5.14
N TYR A 45 1.21 -22.83 4.19
CA TYR A 45 1.24 -23.06 2.75
C TYR A 45 2.38 -22.23 2.14
N TYR A 46 3.33 -22.90 1.51
CA TYR A 46 4.53 -22.27 0.97
C TYR A 46 4.40 -22.05 -0.53
N GLU A 47 3.61 -21.07 -0.93
CA GLU A 47 3.32 -20.79 -2.33
C GLU A 47 2.92 -19.33 -2.59
N ASN A 48 2.99 -18.92 -3.85
CA ASN A 48 2.37 -17.70 -4.38
C ASN A 48 1.03 -18.07 -5.00
N VAL A 49 0.03 -17.23 -4.81
CA VAL A 49 -1.33 -17.47 -5.33
C VAL A 49 -1.72 -16.39 -6.32
N LEU A 50 -2.04 -16.77 -7.55
CA LEU A 50 -2.55 -15.87 -8.59
C LEU A 50 -4.05 -16.10 -8.78
N ILE A 51 -4.83 -15.04 -8.66
CA ILE A 51 -6.28 -15.02 -8.84
C ILE A 51 -6.61 -14.12 -10.03
N THR A 52 -7.23 -14.70 -11.07
CA THR A 52 -7.64 -13.98 -12.29
C THR A 52 -9.14 -14.08 -12.56
N LYS A 53 -9.89 -14.59 -11.61
CA LYS A 53 -11.35 -14.79 -11.71
C LYS A 53 -12.02 -14.59 -10.36
N ARG A 54 -13.33 -14.38 -10.37
CA ARG A 54 -14.11 -14.22 -9.14
C ARG A 54 -14.08 -15.51 -8.30
N VAL A 55 -13.44 -15.44 -7.13
CA VAL A 55 -13.46 -16.51 -6.13
C VAL A 55 -13.49 -15.90 -4.73
N THR A 56 -13.94 -16.68 -3.75
CA THR A 56 -13.75 -16.38 -2.34
C THR A 56 -12.64 -17.28 -1.81
N LEU A 57 -11.51 -16.67 -1.37
CA LEU A 57 -10.44 -17.36 -0.67
C LEU A 57 -10.56 -17.08 0.82
N ARG A 58 -10.86 -18.09 1.63
CA ARG A 58 -11.01 -17.91 3.07
C ARG A 58 -10.18 -18.93 3.85
N GLY A 59 -9.59 -18.48 4.94
CA GLY A 59 -8.89 -19.32 5.90
C GLY A 59 -9.52 -19.26 7.30
N TYR A 60 -8.70 -19.49 8.32
CA TYR A 60 -9.03 -19.49 9.74
C TYR A 60 -8.18 -18.50 10.55
N GLY A 61 -7.95 -17.31 10.01
CA GLY A 61 -7.18 -16.23 10.62
C GLY A 61 -5.70 -16.60 10.77
N ALA A 62 -5.17 -16.44 11.97
CA ALA A 62 -3.77 -16.73 12.28
C ALA A 62 -3.38 -18.21 12.10
N ARG A 63 -4.36 -19.11 12.00
CA ARG A 63 -4.10 -20.55 11.83
C ARG A 63 -3.92 -20.96 10.36
N THR A 64 -4.25 -20.13 9.42
CA THR A 64 -4.01 -20.36 7.98
C THR A 64 -2.96 -19.37 7.52
N VAL A 65 -1.75 -19.83 7.24
CA VAL A 65 -0.60 -18.97 6.93
C VAL A 65 -0.06 -19.28 5.54
N ILE A 66 0.01 -18.26 4.70
CA ILE A 66 0.66 -18.33 3.38
C ILE A 66 2.03 -17.67 3.51
N LYS A 67 3.07 -18.39 3.10
CA LYS A 67 4.48 -17.97 3.15
C LYS A 67 5.17 -18.14 1.80
N PRO A 68 6.31 -17.47 1.56
CA PRO A 68 7.08 -17.66 0.35
C PRO A 68 7.42 -19.14 0.11
N PRO A 69 7.43 -19.59 -1.16
CA PRO A 69 7.93 -20.92 -1.49
C PRO A 69 9.31 -21.17 -0.90
N VAL A 70 9.51 -22.35 -0.36
CA VAL A 70 10.84 -22.79 0.10
C VAL A 70 11.66 -23.04 -1.15
N THR A 71 12.62 -22.16 -1.46
CA THR A 71 13.64 -22.47 -2.47
C THR A 71 14.48 -23.59 -1.91
N ALA A 72 14.47 -24.76 -2.57
CA ALA A 72 15.42 -25.79 -2.27
C ALA A 72 16.84 -25.20 -2.44
N THR A 73 17.53 -25.01 -1.33
CA THR A 73 18.96 -24.75 -1.37
C THR A 73 19.59 -26.01 -2.01
N THR A 74 20.01 -25.89 -3.26
CA THR A 74 20.91 -26.88 -3.85
C THR A 74 22.04 -27.10 -2.83
N PRO A 75 22.33 -28.34 -2.40
CA PRO A 75 23.46 -28.57 -1.53
C PRO A 75 24.70 -28.00 -2.23
N VAL A 76 25.34 -27.03 -1.61
CA VAL A 76 26.65 -26.57 -2.08
C VAL A 76 27.55 -27.79 -1.91
N THR A 77 27.88 -28.46 -3.00
CA THR A 77 28.97 -29.45 -3.00
C THR A 77 30.18 -28.75 -2.38
N PRO A 78 30.81 -29.34 -1.35
CA PRO A 78 31.98 -28.72 -0.75
C PRO A 78 33.04 -28.59 -1.83
N VAL A 79 33.43 -27.36 -2.14
CA VAL A 79 34.58 -27.11 -3.02
C VAL A 79 35.81 -27.62 -2.29
N ASN A 80 36.44 -28.61 -2.89
CA ASN A 80 37.66 -29.21 -2.37
C ASN A 80 38.74 -28.11 -2.27
N PRO A 81 39.35 -27.84 -1.10
CA PRO A 81 40.39 -26.82 -0.98
C PRO A 81 41.71 -27.39 -1.48
N GLY A 82 42.04 -27.19 -2.74
CA GLY A 82 43.27 -27.69 -3.27
C GLY A 82 43.58 -27.33 -4.71
N THR A 83 43.75 -26.05 -5.01
CA THR A 83 44.70 -25.60 -6.05
C THR A 83 45.13 -24.17 -5.72
N PRO A 84 46.46 -23.92 -5.58
CA PRO A 84 46.95 -22.58 -5.32
C PRO A 84 46.80 -21.70 -6.57
N VAL A 85 46.13 -20.56 -6.47
CA VAL A 85 46.10 -19.52 -7.49
C VAL A 85 47.40 -18.73 -7.40
N ALA A 86 48.14 -18.66 -8.50
CA ALA A 86 49.35 -17.85 -8.63
C ALA A 86 49.03 -16.34 -8.47
N PRO A 87 49.96 -15.56 -7.90
CA PRO A 87 49.77 -14.13 -7.71
C PRO A 87 49.83 -13.35 -9.03
N PRO A 88 49.08 -12.26 -9.18
CA PRO A 88 49.18 -11.40 -10.36
C PRO A 88 50.44 -10.55 -10.35
N GLU A 89 51.05 -10.41 -11.52
CA GLU A 89 52.26 -9.59 -11.76
C GLU A 89 51.93 -8.07 -11.63
N PRO A 90 52.90 -7.27 -11.17
CA PRO A 90 52.73 -5.81 -11.07
C PRO A 90 53.20 -5.11 -12.33
N GLY A 91 52.38 -4.15 -12.84
CA GLY A 91 52.91 -3.15 -13.74
C GLY A 91 51.94 -2.64 -14.80
N ALA A 92 51.41 -1.46 -14.58
CA ALA A 92 51.44 -0.37 -15.55
C ALA A 92 50.91 0.94 -14.92
N THR A 93 51.77 1.92 -14.96
CA THR A 93 51.68 3.26 -14.42
C THR A 93 50.67 4.17 -15.15
N GLY A 94 50.09 5.02 -14.36
CA GLY A 94 49.15 6.08 -14.56
C GLY A 94 49.25 7.02 -15.73
N ALA A 95 48.10 7.65 -15.99
CA ALA A 95 47.98 8.96 -16.59
C ALA A 95 46.93 9.79 -15.79
N PRO A 96 47.13 11.12 -15.65
CA PRO A 96 46.34 11.94 -14.75
C PRO A 96 45.00 12.34 -15.37
N VAL A 97 43.97 12.36 -14.53
CA VAL A 97 42.62 12.87 -14.85
C VAL A 97 42.58 14.36 -14.63
N PRO A 98 42.04 15.16 -15.55
CA PRO A 98 41.87 16.59 -15.37
C PRO A 98 40.68 16.88 -14.44
N SER A 99 40.99 17.76 -13.48
CA SER A 99 40.09 18.34 -12.51
C SER A 99 39.18 19.40 -13.18
N GLY A 100 37.89 19.39 -12.91
CA GLY A 100 37.04 20.56 -13.01
C GLY A 100 35.93 20.57 -14.06
N ALA A 101 34.75 20.09 -13.68
CA ALA A 101 33.49 20.66 -14.19
C ALA A 101 32.44 20.45 -13.10
N ALA A 102 31.80 21.53 -12.65
CA ALA A 102 30.72 21.54 -11.69
C ALA A 102 29.55 20.77 -12.27
N ALA A 103 29.11 19.74 -11.55
CA ALA A 103 27.95 18.95 -11.92
C ALA A 103 26.65 19.78 -11.72
N ALA A 104 25.89 19.94 -12.77
CA ALA A 104 24.51 20.39 -12.69
C ALA A 104 23.67 19.41 -11.86
N PRO A 105 22.61 19.86 -11.17
CA PRO A 105 21.77 18.97 -10.35
C PRO A 105 21.08 17.95 -11.27
N VAL A 106 21.40 16.70 -11.08
CA VAL A 106 20.77 15.57 -11.75
C VAL A 106 19.35 15.45 -11.20
N ALA A 107 18.36 15.60 -12.06
CA ALA A 107 16.98 15.25 -11.72
C ALA A 107 16.93 13.79 -11.26
N PRO A 108 16.14 13.45 -10.22
CA PRO A 108 16.09 12.10 -9.71
C PRO A 108 15.59 11.15 -10.79
N ALA A 109 16.44 10.22 -11.17
CA ALA A 109 16.10 9.17 -12.12
C ALA A 109 14.89 8.38 -11.61
N ALA A 110 13.87 8.24 -12.44
CA ALA A 110 12.76 7.31 -12.17
C ALA A 110 13.33 5.92 -11.90
N PRO A 111 12.83 5.19 -10.88
CA PRO A 111 13.31 3.83 -10.62
C PRO A 111 13.01 2.96 -11.83
N GLY A 112 14.03 2.23 -12.26
CA GLY A 112 14.12 1.51 -13.51
C GLY A 112 12.79 0.96 -14.03
N ALA A 113 12.47 1.43 -15.23
CA ALA A 113 11.46 0.82 -16.05
C ALA A 113 11.78 -0.68 -16.15
N ALA A 114 10.81 -1.53 -15.80
CA ALA A 114 10.89 -2.94 -16.12
C ALA A 114 11.10 -3.02 -17.65
N ALA A 115 12.28 -3.48 -18.05
CA ALA A 115 12.55 -3.74 -19.43
C ALA A 115 11.49 -4.71 -19.97
N ASN A 116 10.83 -4.32 -21.03
CA ASN A 116 9.84 -5.09 -21.78
C ASN A 116 8.48 -5.27 -21.06
N GLY A 117 7.50 -4.44 -21.39
CA GLY A 117 6.08 -4.41 -21.02
C GLY A 117 5.31 -5.70 -20.76
N ARG A 118 5.94 -6.70 -20.16
CA ARG A 118 5.35 -7.96 -19.72
C ARG A 118 4.88 -7.75 -18.28
N ALA A 119 3.59 -7.84 -18.05
CA ALA A 119 3.04 -7.89 -16.70
C ALA A 119 3.80 -8.94 -15.88
N LEU A 120 4.41 -8.52 -14.76
CA LEU A 120 5.10 -9.44 -13.86
C LEU A 120 4.10 -10.50 -13.38
N THR A 121 4.46 -11.76 -13.47
CA THR A 121 3.67 -12.83 -12.87
C THR A 121 3.76 -12.75 -11.34
N CYS A 122 2.80 -13.34 -10.64
CA CYS A 122 2.76 -13.31 -9.17
C CYS A 122 4.05 -13.89 -8.54
N SER A 123 4.62 -14.92 -9.13
CA SER A 123 5.88 -15.50 -8.71
C SER A 123 7.08 -14.57 -8.95
N GLN A 124 7.09 -13.86 -10.07
CA GLN A 124 8.11 -12.86 -10.37
C GLN A 124 8.02 -11.63 -9.47
N ALA A 125 6.83 -11.36 -8.95
CA ALA A 125 6.59 -10.23 -8.04
C ALA A 125 6.97 -10.54 -6.58
N ASP A 126 7.41 -11.74 -6.23
CA ASP A 126 7.71 -12.15 -4.84
C ASP A 126 6.55 -11.76 -3.87
N THR A 127 5.31 -11.94 -4.33
CA THR A 127 4.08 -11.53 -3.66
C THR A 127 3.26 -12.74 -3.23
N GLY A 128 2.65 -12.68 -2.06
CA GLY A 128 1.88 -13.80 -1.50
C GLY A 128 0.62 -14.10 -2.30
N ILE A 129 -0.28 -13.14 -2.41
CA ILE A 129 -1.50 -13.27 -3.20
C ILE A 129 -1.55 -12.14 -4.22
N CYS A 130 -1.65 -12.47 -5.51
CA CYS A 130 -1.91 -11.52 -6.58
C CYS A 130 -3.34 -11.67 -7.10
N VAL A 131 -4.05 -10.55 -7.25
CA VAL A 131 -5.33 -10.51 -7.95
C VAL A 131 -5.17 -9.64 -9.18
N MET A 132 -5.22 -10.22 -10.37
CA MET A 132 -4.86 -9.51 -11.58
C MET A 132 -5.92 -9.63 -12.66
N GLY A 133 -6.47 -8.48 -13.04
CA GLY A 133 -7.22 -8.26 -14.27
C GLY A 133 -6.40 -7.52 -15.31
N THR A 134 -7.04 -7.05 -16.35
CA THR A 134 -6.52 -6.10 -17.34
C THR A 134 -7.40 -4.85 -17.36
N ALA A 135 -6.96 -3.80 -18.04
CA ALA A 135 -7.78 -2.59 -18.19
C ALA A 135 -9.10 -2.87 -18.90
N GLU A 136 -9.09 -3.79 -19.88
CA GLU A 136 -10.25 -4.17 -20.69
C GLU A 136 -11.13 -5.20 -19.98
N GLN A 137 -10.53 -6.03 -19.12
CA GLN A 137 -11.20 -7.10 -18.40
C GLN A 137 -10.78 -7.13 -16.92
N PRO A 138 -11.29 -6.21 -16.10
CA PRO A 138 -11.00 -6.23 -14.68
C PRO A 138 -11.57 -7.47 -14.00
N VAL A 139 -10.85 -7.97 -13.02
CA VAL A 139 -11.37 -9.09 -12.20
C VAL A 139 -12.35 -8.54 -11.18
N VAL A 140 -13.58 -9.06 -11.22
CA VAL A 140 -14.70 -8.52 -10.42
C VAL A 140 -15.07 -9.44 -9.26
N GLY A 141 -15.19 -8.85 -8.04
CA GLY A 141 -15.83 -9.49 -6.89
C GLY A 141 -15.01 -10.64 -6.26
N VAL A 142 -13.69 -10.50 -6.22
CA VAL A 142 -12.82 -11.39 -5.42
C VAL A 142 -12.96 -11.05 -3.94
N ASP A 143 -13.09 -12.07 -3.08
CA ASP A 143 -13.12 -11.91 -1.61
C ASP A 143 -12.00 -12.74 -0.97
N ILE A 144 -11.05 -12.06 -0.30
CA ILE A 144 -9.96 -12.67 0.45
C ILE A 144 -10.19 -12.40 1.92
N ARG A 145 -10.30 -13.46 2.74
CA ARG A 145 -10.64 -13.24 4.14
C ARG A 145 -10.09 -14.27 5.12
N SER A 146 -9.85 -13.81 6.34
CA SER A 146 -9.54 -14.66 7.50
C SER A 146 -8.34 -15.59 7.25
N LEU A 147 -7.21 -15.03 6.82
CA LEU A 147 -5.95 -15.75 6.64
C LEU A 147 -4.76 -14.82 6.92
N THR A 148 -3.58 -15.41 7.02
CA THR A 148 -2.32 -14.68 7.23
C THR A 148 -1.43 -14.81 5.99
N VAL A 149 -0.86 -13.69 5.55
CA VAL A 149 0.15 -13.64 4.47
C VAL A 149 1.40 -13.00 5.02
N SER A 150 2.50 -13.74 5.08
CA SER A 150 3.66 -13.33 5.86
C SER A 150 4.99 -13.65 5.18
N GLY A 151 5.94 -12.68 5.28
CA GLY A 151 7.35 -12.90 4.96
C GLY A 151 7.72 -12.88 3.48
N PHE A 152 6.88 -12.36 2.61
CA PHE A 152 7.18 -12.20 1.20
C PHE A 152 8.18 -11.06 0.96
N LYS A 153 9.06 -11.21 -0.02
CA LYS A 153 10.09 -10.20 -0.33
C LYS A 153 9.49 -8.88 -0.84
N ARG A 154 8.30 -8.91 -1.42
CA ARG A 154 7.56 -7.71 -1.83
C ARG A 154 6.27 -7.58 -1.05
N ASN A 155 5.16 -8.02 -1.57
CA ASN A 155 3.85 -7.71 -1.01
C ASN A 155 3.19 -8.92 -0.36
N GLY A 156 2.42 -8.71 0.68
CA GLY A 156 1.52 -9.75 1.18
C GLY A 156 0.41 -10.02 0.15
N ILE A 157 -0.41 -9.00 -0.12
CA ILE A 157 -1.45 -9.03 -1.16
C ILE A 157 -1.23 -7.87 -2.12
N TRP A 158 -1.29 -8.14 -3.42
CA TRP A 158 -1.27 -7.12 -4.45
C TRP A 158 -2.39 -7.36 -5.47
N ALA A 159 -3.16 -6.32 -5.74
CA ALA A 159 -4.26 -6.36 -6.68
C ALA A 159 -4.11 -5.27 -7.75
N SER A 160 -4.37 -5.60 -9.00
CA SER A 160 -4.36 -4.65 -10.11
C SER A 160 -5.51 -4.91 -11.07
N HIS A 161 -6.14 -3.84 -11.56
CA HIS A 161 -7.30 -3.90 -12.45
C HIS A 161 -8.40 -4.80 -11.86
N THR A 162 -8.81 -4.49 -10.64
CA THR A 162 -9.91 -5.18 -9.96
C THR A 162 -11.11 -4.26 -9.74
N ASP A 163 -12.29 -4.85 -9.74
CA ASP A 163 -13.52 -4.18 -9.32
C ASP A 163 -14.18 -4.95 -8.19
N ARG A 164 -14.59 -4.26 -7.12
CA ARG A 164 -15.19 -4.88 -5.93
C ARG A 164 -14.31 -5.96 -5.29
N LEU A 165 -12.99 -5.75 -5.26
CA LEU A 165 -12.11 -6.57 -4.43
C LEU A 165 -12.46 -6.34 -2.96
N SER A 166 -12.61 -7.41 -2.19
CA SER A 166 -12.81 -7.37 -0.75
C SER A 166 -11.68 -8.10 -0.02
N VAL A 167 -10.96 -7.40 0.88
CA VAL A 167 -9.95 -7.99 1.75
C VAL A 167 -10.37 -7.73 3.19
N GLN A 168 -10.65 -8.80 3.94
CA GLN A 168 -11.22 -8.65 5.29
C GLN A 168 -10.67 -9.67 6.29
N ARG A 169 -10.40 -9.21 7.52
CA ARG A 169 -9.86 -10.05 8.61
C ARG A 169 -8.60 -10.81 8.20
N VAL A 170 -7.79 -10.19 7.36
CA VAL A 170 -6.48 -10.70 6.92
C VAL A 170 -5.40 -10.14 7.83
N ILE A 171 -4.40 -10.97 8.15
CA ILE A 171 -3.15 -10.54 8.77
C ILE A 171 -2.10 -10.49 7.66
N ALA A 172 -1.58 -9.30 7.35
CA ALA A 172 -0.49 -9.10 6.38
C ALA A 172 0.72 -8.57 7.12
N GLU A 173 1.75 -9.40 7.28
CA GLU A 173 2.85 -9.06 8.16
C GLU A 173 4.23 -9.40 7.58
N LYS A 174 5.24 -8.61 8.00
CA LYS A 174 6.66 -8.88 7.68
C LYS A 174 6.95 -9.04 6.20
N ASN A 175 6.20 -8.31 5.36
CA ASN A 175 6.43 -8.29 3.93
C ASN A 175 7.41 -7.16 3.56
N GLY A 176 8.22 -7.39 2.55
CA GLY A 176 9.34 -6.51 2.18
C GLY A 176 8.92 -5.21 1.47
N THR A 177 7.62 -5.04 1.16
CA THR A 177 7.07 -3.79 0.63
C THR A 177 5.74 -3.52 1.33
N TRP A 178 4.61 -3.82 0.73
CA TRP A 178 3.29 -3.53 1.28
C TRP A 178 2.63 -4.74 1.92
N GLY A 179 1.86 -4.50 2.97
CA GLY A 179 0.99 -5.54 3.54
C GLY A 179 -0.11 -5.91 2.54
N ILE A 180 -0.96 -4.95 2.21
CA ILE A 180 -2.06 -5.10 1.24
C ILE A 180 -2.02 -3.90 0.29
N ALA A 181 -1.92 -4.14 -1.01
CA ALA A 181 -1.85 -3.12 -2.03
C ALA A 181 -2.90 -3.30 -3.12
N GLN A 182 -3.44 -2.18 -3.61
CA GLN A 182 -4.32 -2.13 -4.76
C GLN A 182 -3.89 -1.00 -5.69
N GLU A 183 -3.84 -1.25 -6.98
CA GLU A 183 -3.64 -0.22 -8.00
C GLU A 183 -4.67 -0.34 -9.15
N ARG A 184 -4.95 0.77 -9.84
CA ARG A 184 -5.83 0.81 -11.04
C ARG A 184 -7.13 0.04 -10.86
N SER A 185 -7.78 0.20 -9.72
CA SER A 185 -8.91 -0.63 -9.31
C SER A 185 -10.02 0.20 -8.70
N THR A 186 -11.24 -0.32 -8.74
CA THR A 186 -12.44 0.39 -8.29
C THR A 186 -13.20 -0.38 -7.22
N ARG A 187 -13.96 0.33 -6.40
CA ARG A 187 -14.89 -0.20 -5.39
C ARG A 187 -14.26 -1.21 -4.41
N GLY A 188 -12.95 -1.07 -4.15
CA GLY A 188 -12.22 -1.93 -3.22
C GLY A 188 -12.72 -1.76 -1.76
N LEU A 189 -12.80 -2.86 -1.01
CA LEU A 189 -13.16 -2.87 0.40
C LEU A 189 -12.07 -3.53 1.23
N PHE A 190 -11.39 -2.74 2.06
CA PHE A 190 -10.33 -3.19 2.97
C PHE A 190 -10.79 -2.97 4.40
N ARG A 191 -11.19 -4.04 5.07
CA ARG A 191 -11.75 -3.88 6.42
C ARG A 191 -11.34 -4.94 7.42
N ASP A 192 -11.23 -4.52 8.67
CA ASP A 192 -10.95 -5.40 9.80
C ASP A 192 -9.63 -6.18 9.63
N ASN A 193 -8.67 -5.64 8.85
CA ASN A 193 -7.38 -6.26 8.63
C ASN A 193 -6.35 -5.80 9.66
N THR A 194 -5.35 -6.64 9.91
CA THR A 194 -4.14 -6.28 10.64
C THR A 194 -2.98 -6.28 9.68
N ALA A 195 -2.38 -5.11 9.43
CA ALA A 195 -1.15 -5.02 8.63
C ALA A 195 -0.02 -4.53 9.54
N ARG A 196 1.00 -5.36 9.73
CA ARG A 196 2.06 -5.04 10.69
C ARG A 196 3.45 -5.42 10.20
N ASP A 197 4.42 -4.61 10.62
CA ASP A 197 5.84 -4.86 10.36
C ASP A 197 6.18 -5.04 8.88
N ASN A 198 5.41 -4.39 7.99
CA ASN A 198 5.74 -4.35 6.57
C ASN A 198 6.74 -3.21 6.30
N ALA A 199 7.65 -3.42 5.35
CA ALA A 199 8.76 -2.47 5.12
C ALA A 199 8.30 -1.11 4.58
N GLU A 200 7.17 -1.06 3.88
CA GLU A 200 6.53 0.15 3.41
C GLU A 200 5.13 0.30 4.03
N SER A 201 4.09 0.55 3.27
CA SER A 201 2.76 0.78 3.84
C SER A 201 2.05 -0.50 4.28
N GLY A 202 1.32 -0.43 5.40
CA GLY A 202 0.40 -1.48 5.79
C GLY A 202 -0.69 -1.68 4.75
N LEU A 203 -1.34 -0.59 4.33
CA LEU A 203 -2.29 -0.51 3.22
C LEU A 203 -1.83 0.52 2.19
N PHE A 204 -1.86 0.17 0.90
CA PHE A 204 -1.46 1.04 -0.19
C PHE A 204 -2.51 1.02 -1.31
N ILE A 205 -3.16 2.16 -1.56
CA ILE A 205 -4.18 2.33 -2.60
C ILE A 205 -3.67 3.36 -3.61
N ALA A 206 -3.51 2.97 -4.87
CA ALA A 206 -2.90 3.82 -5.87
C ALA A 206 -3.54 3.69 -7.26
N ASN A 207 -3.24 4.67 -8.14
CA ASN A 207 -3.53 4.51 -9.56
C ASN A 207 -2.48 3.63 -10.24
N THR A 208 -1.22 4.01 -10.12
CA THR A 208 -0.07 3.28 -10.67
C THR A 208 1.17 3.54 -9.80
N VAL A 209 2.09 2.62 -9.79
CA VAL A 209 3.30 2.70 -8.96
C VAL A 209 4.49 3.27 -9.73
N ASP A 210 4.55 3.04 -11.04
CA ASP A 210 5.75 3.16 -11.87
C ASP A 210 5.81 4.45 -12.71
N ARG A 211 4.71 5.19 -12.81
CA ARG A 211 4.66 6.44 -13.59
C ARG A 211 3.74 7.48 -12.97
N GLU A 212 3.91 8.71 -13.36
CA GLU A 212 3.01 9.81 -13.04
C GLU A 212 1.76 9.78 -13.93
N GLY A 213 0.72 10.45 -13.50
CA GLY A 213 -0.55 10.53 -14.21
C GLY A 213 -1.69 10.92 -13.27
N GLY A 214 -2.80 11.36 -13.85
CA GLY A 214 -3.99 11.78 -13.10
C GLY A 214 -4.54 10.70 -12.19
N ALA A 215 -5.30 11.13 -11.20
CA ALA A 215 -5.86 10.24 -10.21
C ALA A 215 -6.91 9.31 -10.80
N THR A 216 -6.87 8.05 -10.40
CA THR A 216 -7.96 7.10 -10.70
C THR A 216 -9.14 7.35 -9.76
N ASP A 217 -10.34 7.52 -10.32
CA ASP A 217 -11.58 7.47 -9.53
C ASP A 217 -11.79 6.04 -9.04
N THR A 218 -11.75 5.86 -7.73
CA THR A 218 -11.93 4.53 -7.12
C THR A 218 -13.39 4.09 -7.06
N LEU A 219 -14.33 4.93 -7.48
CA LEU A 219 -15.77 4.69 -7.41
C LEU A 219 -16.25 4.27 -6.01
N GLY A 220 -15.72 4.94 -4.99
CA GLY A 220 -16.11 4.72 -3.61
C GLY A 220 -15.37 3.59 -2.90
N ALA A 221 -14.08 3.42 -3.12
CA ALA A 221 -13.27 2.48 -2.33
C ALA A 221 -13.29 2.82 -0.84
N VAL A 222 -13.20 1.79 0.01
CA VAL A 222 -13.32 1.92 1.47
C VAL A 222 -12.17 1.23 2.19
N VAL A 223 -11.48 1.98 3.04
CA VAL A 223 -10.46 1.49 3.99
C VAL A 223 -10.97 1.73 5.41
N ARG A 224 -11.39 0.67 6.12
CA ARG A 224 -12.00 0.86 7.43
C ARG A 224 -11.68 -0.19 8.48
N ARG A 225 -11.62 0.24 9.75
CA ARG A 225 -11.42 -0.62 10.93
C ARG A 225 -10.22 -1.54 10.81
N ASN A 226 -9.14 -1.07 10.16
CA ASN A 226 -7.89 -1.80 10.08
C ASN A 226 -6.97 -1.39 11.25
N THR A 227 -6.14 -2.33 11.70
CA THR A 227 -5.07 -2.11 12.67
C THR A 227 -3.73 -2.13 11.93
N LEU A 228 -2.99 -1.04 12.02
CA LEU A 228 -1.79 -0.77 11.23
C LEU A 228 -0.64 -0.43 12.18
N THR A 229 0.33 -1.35 12.32
CA THR A 229 1.35 -1.22 13.37
C THR A 229 2.73 -1.58 12.86
N GLY A 230 3.76 -0.82 13.24
CA GLY A 230 5.16 -1.15 12.94
C GLY A 230 5.58 -1.00 11.48
N ASN A 231 4.69 -0.57 10.59
CA ASN A 231 4.99 -0.33 9.19
C ASN A 231 5.80 0.98 9.01
N ARG A 232 6.28 1.26 7.81
CA ARG A 232 6.78 2.60 7.47
C ARG A 232 5.64 3.62 7.49
N ILE A 233 4.52 3.31 6.84
CA ILE A 233 3.31 4.13 6.84
C ILE A 233 2.10 3.21 7.10
N GLY A 234 1.15 3.65 7.90
CA GLY A 234 -0.07 2.90 8.15
C GLY A 234 -0.89 2.73 6.86
N VAL A 235 -1.39 3.83 6.31
CA VAL A 235 -2.14 3.89 5.04
C VAL A 235 -1.49 4.89 4.10
N THR A 236 -1.24 4.49 2.87
CA THR A 236 -0.90 5.41 1.78
C THR A 236 -1.99 5.37 0.72
N VAL A 237 -2.50 6.55 0.39
CA VAL A 237 -3.43 6.79 -0.71
C VAL A 237 -2.71 7.65 -1.72
N ARG A 238 -2.47 7.14 -2.93
CA ARG A 238 -1.63 7.83 -3.91
C ARG A 238 -2.29 7.92 -5.28
N ARG A 239 -2.50 9.17 -5.74
CA ARG A 239 -3.07 9.45 -7.08
C ARG A 239 -4.38 8.73 -7.33
N VAL A 240 -5.27 8.81 -6.37
CA VAL A 240 -6.65 8.31 -6.49
C VAL A 240 -7.61 9.34 -5.92
N ARG A 241 -8.87 9.22 -6.28
CA ARG A 241 -9.93 10.06 -5.75
C ARG A 241 -11.18 9.24 -5.45
N ASN A 242 -12.15 9.85 -4.77
CA ASN A 242 -13.43 9.26 -4.42
C ASN A 242 -13.27 8.00 -3.57
N LEU A 243 -12.75 8.16 -2.33
CA LEU A 243 -12.66 7.06 -1.37
C LEU A 243 -12.82 7.52 0.08
N ALA A 244 -13.08 6.55 0.96
CA ALA A 244 -13.23 6.80 2.38
C ALA A 244 -12.23 5.98 3.22
N VAL A 245 -11.50 6.66 4.14
CA VAL A 245 -10.58 6.05 5.11
C VAL A 245 -11.10 6.34 6.51
N TYR A 246 -11.68 5.34 7.19
CA TYR A 246 -12.29 5.61 8.49
C TYR A 246 -12.23 4.48 9.51
N GLY A 247 -12.23 4.89 10.80
CA GLY A 247 -12.26 3.95 11.91
C GLY A 247 -11.00 3.08 12.00
N ASN A 248 -9.89 3.46 11.36
CA ASN A 248 -8.65 2.72 11.42
C ASN A 248 -7.83 3.15 12.65
N THR A 249 -7.00 2.24 13.14
CA THR A 249 -5.99 2.51 14.17
C THR A 249 -4.61 2.38 13.56
N ALA A 250 -3.82 3.46 13.59
CA ALA A 250 -2.43 3.48 13.15
C ALA A 250 -1.53 3.91 14.31
N THR A 251 -0.66 3.02 14.76
CA THR A 251 0.24 3.27 15.89
C THR A 251 1.59 2.57 15.72
N GLY A 252 2.66 3.19 16.26
CA GLY A 252 4.00 2.61 16.18
C GLY A 252 4.57 2.48 14.77
N ASN A 253 3.99 3.16 13.78
CA ASN A 253 4.56 3.32 12.44
C ASN A 253 5.52 4.53 12.42
N CYS A 254 6.14 4.82 11.29
CA CYS A 254 6.86 6.08 11.09
C CYS A 254 5.88 7.22 10.73
N GLY A 255 4.79 6.88 10.02
CA GLY A 255 3.67 7.76 9.72
C GLY A 255 2.32 7.04 9.70
N GLY A 256 1.25 7.78 9.99
CA GLY A 256 -0.12 7.26 10.08
C GLY A 256 -0.81 7.14 8.72
N ILE A 257 -1.30 8.25 8.16
CA ILE A 257 -2.01 8.29 6.88
C ILE A 257 -1.37 9.32 5.95
N PHE A 258 -1.03 8.89 4.72
CA PHE A 258 -0.50 9.77 3.67
C PHE A 258 -1.46 9.80 2.49
N VAL A 259 -1.85 11.01 2.09
CA VAL A 259 -2.53 11.30 0.83
C VAL A 259 -1.54 11.99 -0.08
N VAL A 260 -1.27 11.40 -1.23
CA VAL A 260 -0.22 11.84 -2.15
C VAL A 260 -0.79 12.01 -3.54
N GLY A 261 -0.85 13.24 -4.01
CA GLY A 261 -1.12 13.62 -5.39
C GLY A 261 0.13 14.06 -6.13
N ASP A 262 0.00 14.26 -7.40
CA ASP A 262 0.95 14.96 -8.28
C ASP A 262 0.19 16.02 -9.10
N GLU A 263 0.85 16.63 -10.06
CA GLU A 263 0.26 17.65 -10.95
C GLU A 263 -0.62 17.08 -12.07
N GLY A 264 -0.82 15.76 -12.12
CA GLY A 264 -1.67 15.11 -13.11
C GLY A 264 -3.16 15.37 -12.91
N ASP A 265 -3.89 15.63 -13.98
CA ASP A 265 -5.33 15.84 -13.96
C ASP A 265 -6.09 14.54 -14.31
N PRO A 266 -7.17 14.19 -13.57
CA PRO A 266 -7.68 14.86 -12.36
C PRO A 266 -6.75 14.69 -11.16
N GLY A 267 -6.78 15.66 -10.22
CA GLY A 267 -6.00 15.63 -8.99
C GLY A 267 -6.43 14.53 -8.01
N ALA A 268 -5.53 14.16 -7.11
CA ALA A 268 -5.84 13.24 -6.01
C ALA A 268 -6.74 13.95 -5.00
N GLY A 269 -7.92 13.40 -4.72
CA GLY A 269 -8.85 14.13 -3.84
C GLY A 269 -10.22 13.50 -3.72
N ASP A 270 -11.24 14.34 -3.42
CA ASP A 270 -12.61 13.90 -3.17
C ASP A 270 -12.64 12.73 -2.16
N MET A 271 -11.95 12.92 -1.04
CA MET A 271 -11.78 11.89 -0.03
C MET A 271 -12.40 12.28 1.30
N THR A 272 -12.79 11.26 2.07
CA THR A 272 -13.15 11.46 3.47
C THR A 272 -12.26 10.63 4.38
N ILE A 273 -11.47 11.30 5.25
CA ILE A 273 -10.63 10.69 6.28
C ILE A 273 -11.25 11.00 7.64
N ARG A 274 -11.90 10.01 8.27
CA ARG A 274 -12.68 10.28 9.48
C ARG A 274 -12.63 9.19 10.55
N ASN A 275 -12.81 9.59 11.79
CA ASN A 275 -12.93 8.68 12.93
C ASN A 275 -11.73 7.70 13.05
N ASN A 276 -10.55 8.09 12.59
CA ASN A 276 -9.34 7.30 12.74
C ASN A 276 -8.65 7.64 14.07
N ARG A 277 -7.95 6.65 14.64
CA ARG A 277 -7.05 6.80 15.78
C ARG A 277 -5.61 6.69 15.30
N ILE A 278 -4.86 7.78 15.40
CA ILE A 278 -3.50 7.88 14.84
C ILE A 278 -2.57 8.36 15.94
N HIS A 279 -1.95 7.41 16.62
CA HIS A 279 -1.23 7.69 17.85
C HIS A 279 0.21 7.18 17.77
N GLU A 280 1.15 7.98 18.29
CA GLU A 280 2.52 7.54 18.58
C GLU A 280 3.21 6.85 17.39
N ASN A 281 3.05 7.39 16.19
CA ASN A 281 3.74 6.87 15.00
C ASN A 281 5.19 7.38 14.98
N ASN A 282 5.95 7.05 16.01
CA ASN A 282 7.26 7.62 16.33
C ASN A 282 8.44 6.73 15.91
N LYS A 283 8.19 5.62 15.25
CA LYS A 283 9.25 4.80 14.66
C LYS A 283 10.03 5.65 13.66
N PHE A 284 11.36 5.55 13.67
CA PHE A 284 12.21 6.23 12.70
C PHE A 284 12.36 5.35 11.44
N CYS A 285 12.12 5.93 10.28
CA CYS A 285 12.34 5.32 8.99
C CYS A 285 13.25 6.21 8.15
N LYS A 286 14.41 5.69 7.79
CA LYS A 286 15.37 6.42 6.95
C LYS A 286 14.75 6.75 5.59
N GLY A 287 15.06 7.92 5.07
CA GLY A 287 14.67 8.38 3.74
C GLY A 287 15.17 7.47 2.63
N ASN A 288 14.54 7.59 1.49
CA ASN A 288 14.92 6.91 0.25
C ASN A 288 14.89 7.93 -0.91
N SER A 289 15.04 7.48 -2.14
CA SER A 289 15.03 8.35 -3.33
C SER A 289 13.71 9.12 -3.55
N ARG A 290 12.63 8.77 -2.84
CA ARG A 290 11.29 9.36 -3.03
C ARG A 290 10.78 10.15 -1.83
N LEU A 291 11.21 9.79 -0.65
CA LEU A 291 10.73 10.37 0.60
C LEU A 291 11.90 10.69 1.52
N PRO A 292 11.86 11.81 2.24
CA PRO A 292 12.82 12.09 3.32
C PRO A 292 12.70 11.08 4.45
N ASP A 293 13.48 11.27 5.50
CA ASP A 293 13.27 10.55 6.76
C ASP A 293 11.84 10.77 7.24
N ILE A 294 11.22 9.73 7.78
CA ILE A 294 9.86 9.77 8.30
C ILE A 294 9.90 9.36 9.77
N GLN A 295 9.32 10.21 10.62
CA GLN A 295 9.15 9.95 12.04
C GLN A 295 8.06 10.86 12.60
N GLY A 296 7.20 10.34 13.47
CA GLY A 296 6.26 11.16 14.22
C GLY A 296 5.21 11.84 13.35
N VAL A 297 4.68 11.13 12.37
CA VAL A 297 3.72 11.70 11.41
C VAL A 297 2.31 11.18 11.68
N GLY A 298 1.36 12.09 11.86
CA GLY A 298 -0.07 11.76 11.96
C GLY A 298 -0.72 11.57 10.59
N ILE A 299 -1.28 12.64 10.02
CA ILE A 299 -1.87 12.70 8.67
C ILE A 299 -1.12 13.71 7.82
N VAL A 300 -0.73 13.32 6.61
CA VAL A 300 -0.14 14.22 5.61
C VAL A 300 -1.00 14.24 4.37
N LEU A 301 -1.32 15.45 3.89
CA LEU A 301 -1.88 15.72 2.58
C LEU A 301 -0.81 16.46 1.78
N THR A 302 -0.48 15.95 0.57
CA THR A 302 0.44 16.60 -0.35
C THR A 302 -0.10 16.47 -1.77
N GLY A 303 -0.39 17.59 -2.42
CA GLY A 303 -1.06 17.60 -3.72
C GLY A 303 -2.48 17.01 -3.68
N ALA A 304 -3.21 17.26 -2.58
CA ALA A 304 -4.56 16.76 -2.40
C ALA A 304 -5.59 17.88 -2.59
N GLU A 305 -6.72 17.55 -3.19
CA GLU A 305 -7.83 18.48 -3.39
C GLU A 305 -9.14 17.95 -2.80
N GLU A 306 -10.05 18.84 -2.43
CA GLU A 306 -11.43 18.50 -2.01
C GLU A 306 -11.52 17.39 -0.95
N THR A 307 -10.50 17.27 -0.10
CA THR A 307 -10.41 16.20 0.89
C THR A 307 -10.90 16.69 2.26
N VAL A 308 -11.80 15.92 2.86
CA VAL A 308 -12.35 16.21 4.20
C VAL A 308 -11.66 15.31 5.25
N VAL A 309 -10.91 15.93 6.16
CA VAL A 309 -10.29 15.28 7.33
C VAL A 309 -11.07 15.67 8.57
N ARG A 310 -11.85 14.74 9.14
CA ARG A 310 -12.74 15.10 10.25
C ARG A 310 -12.91 14.06 11.34
N ALA A 311 -13.17 14.53 12.55
CA ALA A 311 -13.46 13.68 13.70
C ALA A 311 -12.40 12.59 13.95
N ASN A 312 -11.11 12.86 13.64
CA ASN A 312 -10.01 11.96 13.94
C ASN A 312 -9.41 12.29 15.32
N SER A 313 -8.89 11.28 16.00
CA SER A 313 -8.07 11.43 17.21
C SER A 313 -6.62 11.20 16.85
N ILE A 314 -5.78 12.24 16.97
CA ILE A 314 -4.39 12.23 16.52
C ILE A 314 -3.52 12.73 17.66
N ARG A 315 -2.69 11.85 18.24
CA ARG A 315 -1.97 12.17 19.47
C ARG A 315 -0.55 11.63 19.50
N GLY A 316 0.34 12.40 20.11
CA GLY A 316 1.68 11.94 20.47
C GLY A 316 2.54 11.52 19.28
N ASN A 317 2.25 12.03 18.08
CA ASN A 317 3.11 11.80 16.92
C ASN A 317 4.24 12.83 17.00
N VAL A 318 5.45 12.36 17.38
CA VAL A 318 6.59 13.21 17.68
C VAL A 318 7.79 12.79 16.86
N GLY A 319 8.37 13.75 16.13
CA GLY A 319 9.54 13.50 15.31
C GLY A 319 10.23 14.81 14.90
N ALA A 320 11.36 14.66 14.23
CA ALA A 320 12.15 15.76 13.68
C ALA A 320 12.24 15.73 12.15
N SER A 321 11.46 14.87 11.50
CA SER A 321 11.41 14.82 10.03
C SER A 321 10.60 15.99 9.47
N PRO A 322 10.80 16.36 8.20
CA PRO A 322 10.04 17.44 7.58
C PRO A 322 8.52 17.20 7.56
N LEU A 323 8.09 15.96 7.72
CA LEU A 323 6.69 15.52 7.69
C LEU A 323 6.08 15.34 9.09
N SER A 324 6.88 15.54 10.16
CA SER A 324 6.43 15.32 11.55
C SER A 324 5.31 16.28 11.95
N GLY A 325 4.40 15.79 12.79
CA GLY A 325 3.28 16.54 13.34
C GLY A 325 1.94 15.81 13.29
N GLY A 326 0.89 16.48 13.74
CA GLY A 326 -0.46 15.91 13.80
C GLY A 326 -1.13 15.81 12.42
N ILE A 327 -1.64 16.93 11.89
CA ILE A 327 -2.17 17.04 10.52
C ILE A 327 -1.38 18.07 9.76
N LEU A 328 -0.80 17.69 8.64
CA LEU A 328 0.06 18.53 7.82
C LEU A 328 -0.43 18.60 6.38
N LEU A 329 -0.74 19.82 5.92
CA LEU A 329 -0.79 20.12 4.49
C LEU A 329 0.64 20.40 4.03
N PHE A 330 1.27 19.39 3.44
CA PHE A 330 2.67 19.42 3.11
C PHE A 330 2.92 20.00 1.72
N LYS A 331 3.96 20.76 1.59
CA LYS A 331 4.47 21.25 0.31
C LYS A 331 4.90 20.06 -0.56
N SER A 332 4.28 19.90 -1.69
CA SER A 332 4.61 18.81 -2.62
C SER A 332 6.05 18.91 -3.14
N PHE A 333 6.68 17.76 -3.36
CA PHE A 333 8.00 17.67 -4.00
C PHE A 333 7.93 17.80 -5.53
N VAL A 334 6.71 17.69 -6.10
CA VAL A 334 6.48 17.71 -7.56
C VAL A 334 5.62 18.90 -8.01
N GLY A 335 5.45 19.90 -7.16
CA GLY A 335 4.74 21.12 -7.53
C GLY A 335 3.22 21.10 -7.33
N ALA A 336 2.60 19.95 -7.09
CA ALA A 336 1.16 19.85 -6.86
C ALA A 336 0.74 20.60 -5.59
N THR A 337 -0.42 21.26 -5.62
CA THR A 337 -0.92 22.08 -4.51
C THR A 337 -1.99 21.36 -3.72
N ASN A 338 -2.12 21.72 -2.44
CA ASN A 338 -3.26 21.30 -1.62
C ASN A 338 -4.38 22.34 -1.78
N THR A 339 -5.53 21.94 -2.30
CA THR A 339 -6.59 22.89 -2.67
C THR A 339 -7.95 22.44 -2.14
N ASP A 340 -8.72 23.38 -1.59
CA ASP A 340 -10.10 23.19 -1.12
C ASP A 340 -10.28 22.04 -0.10
N ASN A 341 -9.25 21.72 0.68
CA ASN A 341 -9.34 20.71 1.72
C ASN A 341 -9.99 21.29 2.98
N VAL A 342 -10.76 20.46 3.69
CA VAL A 342 -11.42 20.82 4.94
C VAL A 342 -10.93 19.95 6.07
N ILE A 343 -10.23 20.56 7.03
CA ILE A 343 -9.73 19.92 8.25
C ILE A 343 -10.61 20.38 9.41
N GLN A 344 -11.51 19.50 9.87
CA GLN A 344 -12.52 19.95 10.84
C GLN A 344 -12.82 18.95 11.94
N ASP A 345 -13.21 19.45 13.12
CA ASP A 345 -13.70 18.66 14.26
C ASP A 345 -12.72 17.55 14.70
N ASN A 346 -11.42 17.70 14.45
CA ASN A 346 -10.41 16.73 14.87
C ASN A 346 -9.91 17.05 16.29
N GLU A 347 -9.58 16.01 17.05
CA GLU A 347 -8.83 16.12 18.29
C GLU A 347 -7.36 15.81 18.01
N VAL A 348 -6.52 16.86 18.01
CA VAL A 348 -5.11 16.80 17.62
C VAL A 348 -4.26 17.35 18.75
N ARG A 349 -3.56 16.49 19.49
CA ARG A 349 -2.85 16.89 20.70
C ARG A 349 -1.51 16.20 20.85
N ASP A 350 -0.62 16.88 21.53
CA ASP A 350 0.70 16.35 21.91
C ASP A 350 1.56 15.94 20.70
N ASN A 351 1.29 16.49 19.52
CA ASN A 351 2.08 16.21 18.33
C ASN A 351 3.21 17.25 18.19
N LYS A 352 4.36 16.83 17.69
CA LYS A 352 5.53 17.72 17.49
C LYS A 352 6.08 17.59 16.08
N PRO A 353 6.46 18.73 15.44
CA PRO A 353 6.61 20.09 16.01
C PRO A 353 5.29 20.84 16.21
N ALA A 354 4.20 20.47 15.54
CA ALA A 354 2.88 21.13 15.68
C ALA A 354 1.74 20.13 15.56
N ASP A 355 0.58 20.47 16.14
CA ASP A 355 -0.64 19.67 15.98
C ASP A 355 -1.23 19.86 14.58
N LEU A 356 -1.31 21.11 14.13
CA LEU A 356 -1.73 21.44 12.76
C LEU A 356 -0.63 22.21 12.05
N ALA A 357 -0.39 21.89 10.78
CA ALA A 357 0.51 22.68 9.97
C ALA A 357 0.00 22.84 8.53
N ASN A 358 0.15 24.05 7.97
CA ASN A 358 -0.12 24.36 6.59
C ASN A 358 1.09 25.05 5.98
N GLN A 359 1.75 24.40 5.05
CA GLN A 359 2.97 24.93 4.42
C GLN A 359 2.69 25.87 3.23
N GLY A 360 1.46 26.36 3.09
CA GLY A 360 1.12 27.41 2.15
C GLY A 360 1.08 26.99 0.68
N THR A 361 0.78 25.74 0.38
CA THR A 361 0.74 25.24 -0.98
C THR A 361 -0.70 25.09 -1.49
N GLY A 362 -1.22 26.11 -2.13
CA GLY A 362 -2.58 26.12 -2.70
C GLY A 362 -3.55 26.98 -1.90
N SER A 363 -4.82 26.98 -2.30
CA SER A 363 -5.86 27.86 -1.81
C SER A 363 -7.09 27.09 -1.34
N GLY A 364 -8.04 27.79 -0.72
CA GLY A 364 -9.33 27.22 -0.33
C GLY A 364 -9.29 26.26 0.87
N ASN A 365 -8.13 25.95 1.43
CA ASN A 365 -8.00 25.05 2.57
C ASN A 365 -8.56 25.70 3.84
N ARG A 366 -9.40 24.97 4.58
CA ARG A 366 -10.08 25.46 5.77
C ARG A 366 -9.81 24.58 6.98
N PHE A 367 -9.53 25.21 8.12
CA PHE A 367 -9.36 24.57 9.41
C PHE A 367 -10.49 25.03 10.33
N LEU A 368 -11.35 24.14 10.77
CA LEU A 368 -12.59 24.47 11.46
C LEU A 368 -12.76 23.60 12.72
N ASN A 369 -13.02 24.23 13.86
CA ASN A 369 -13.37 23.55 15.12
C ASN A 369 -12.45 22.41 15.54
N ASN A 370 -11.16 22.47 15.20
CA ASN A 370 -10.20 21.46 15.65
C ASN A 370 -9.80 21.76 17.10
N ARG A 371 -9.70 20.73 17.92
CA ARG A 371 -9.19 20.82 19.28
C ARG A 371 -7.70 20.53 19.26
N CYS A 372 -6.88 21.56 19.25
CA CYS A 372 -5.44 21.46 19.21
C CYS A 372 -4.78 22.52 20.10
N GLU A 373 -3.48 22.41 20.36
CA GLU A 373 -2.71 23.32 21.20
C GLU A 373 -1.72 24.17 20.41
N SER A 374 -1.30 23.67 19.24
CA SER A 374 -0.30 24.33 18.43
C SER A 374 -0.61 24.24 16.93
N SER A 375 -0.38 25.34 16.21
CA SER A 375 -0.52 25.36 14.76
C SER A 375 0.55 26.25 14.11
N VAL A 376 0.91 25.93 12.86
CA VAL A 376 1.82 26.68 12.00
C VAL A 376 1.18 26.88 10.62
N PRO A 377 0.77 28.12 10.26
CA PRO A 377 0.77 29.33 11.09
C PRO A 377 -0.17 29.24 12.29
N ALA A 378 -0.02 30.16 13.24
CA ALA A 378 -0.91 30.24 14.40
C ALA A 378 -2.36 30.56 13.97
N GLY A 379 -3.35 30.10 14.77
CA GLY A 379 -4.76 30.43 14.56
C GLY A 379 -5.57 29.38 13.79
N MET A 380 -5.05 28.19 13.58
CA MET A 380 -5.79 27.10 12.95
C MET A 380 -6.43 26.11 13.96
N CYS A 381 -6.17 26.32 15.25
CA CYS A 381 -6.79 25.59 16.36
C CYS A 381 -8.14 26.17 16.75
#